data_c51bd1aa1e7e029c887d65dedfb6e501
#
_entry.id   c51bd1aa1e7e029c887d65dedfb6e501
#
_cell.length_a   1.000
_cell.length_b   1.000
_cell.length_c   1.000
_cell.angle_alpha   90.00
_cell.angle_beta   90.00
_cell.angle_gamma   90.00
#
_symmetry.space_group_name_H-M   'P 1'
#
loop_
_entity.id
_entity.type
_entity.pdbx_description
1 polymer ?
#
loop_
_entity_poly.entity_id
_entity_poly.type
_entity_poly.pdbx_seq_one_letter_code
_entity_poly.pdbx_strand_id
1 'polypeptide(L)'
;KLGISLNITLEKVRTEIEKDCNIKALFFLNPTYYGVCADLESIIELCHKNNVLVLVDEAHGAHFPFHLDLPPSAISLGADMVAVSIHKTGGALTQSSALLLNRDNVSFEKVLQSINMLQSTSASYLLMASIDGARVNLVENGEKQLSKALNLSRYAKSKLNKIDGIKVLSTEILKQKGVKFIDETKLCINVKELNLTGFEVYDLLYKNFSIQVELGDSYNILALVSIGTNKSDIDRLVKALSIIAKIYRKESTLNEFNMVQINPIIKLNPREAFYAPKESVEINSCIDRICGE
;
A
#
# COMPACT_ATOMS: atom_id res chain seq x y z
N LYS A 1 0.64 20.24 -0.12
CA LYS A 1 0.50 18.95 0.60
C LYS A 1 -0.25 17.99 -0.31
N LEU A 2 0.22 16.72 -0.43
CA LEU A 2 -0.38 15.74 -1.34
C LEU A 2 -1.68 15.13 -0.80
N GLY A 3 -1.98 15.28 0.50
CA GLY A 3 -3.19 14.72 1.11
C GLY A 3 -3.19 13.20 1.21
N ILE A 4 -2.02 12.58 1.36
CA ILE A 4 -1.85 11.13 1.53
C ILE A 4 -1.57 10.76 2.98
N SER A 5 -1.95 9.55 3.38
CA SER A 5 -1.58 8.98 4.68
C SER A 5 -0.10 8.62 4.69
N LEU A 6 0.59 9.03 5.75
CA LEU A 6 1.95 8.61 6.07
C LEU A 6 1.92 7.37 6.98
N ASN A 7 3.10 6.82 7.26
CA ASN A 7 3.19 5.66 8.13
C ASN A 7 3.30 6.06 9.62
N ILE A 8 3.27 5.05 10.50
CA ILE A 8 3.38 5.24 11.96
C ILE A 8 4.76 5.76 12.32
N THR A 9 4.83 6.58 13.37
CA THR A 9 6.10 7.09 13.90
C THR A 9 6.59 6.26 15.08
N LEU A 10 7.91 6.18 15.25
CA LEU A 10 8.53 5.54 16.41
C LEU A 10 8.02 6.13 17.75
N GLU A 11 7.83 7.46 17.80
CA GLU A 11 7.30 8.16 18.98
C GLU A 11 5.90 7.66 19.35
N LYS A 12 5.04 7.44 18.33
CA LYS A 12 3.67 6.94 18.57
C LYS A 12 3.70 5.52 19.14
N VAL A 13 4.52 4.65 18.55
CA VAL A 13 4.69 3.26 19.05
C VAL A 13 5.19 3.27 20.49
N ARG A 14 6.21 4.07 20.79
CA ARG A 14 6.74 4.23 22.17
C ARG A 14 5.66 4.65 23.15
N THR A 15 4.90 5.68 22.80
CA THR A 15 3.83 6.20 23.64
C THR A 15 2.77 5.14 23.97
N GLU A 16 2.39 4.31 23.01
CA GLU A 16 1.38 3.28 23.24
C GLU A 16 1.93 2.13 24.12
N ILE A 17 3.18 1.71 23.89
CA ILE A 17 3.84 0.67 24.71
C ILE A 17 4.00 1.16 26.18
N GLU A 18 4.34 2.44 26.37
CA GLU A 18 4.48 3.03 27.71
C GLU A 18 3.14 3.15 28.47
N LYS A 19 2.03 3.31 27.74
CA LYS A 19 0.69 3.39 28.34
C LYS A 19 0.14 2.05 28.81
N ASP A 20 0.45 0.98 28.08
CA ASP A 20 -0.08 -0.35 28.35
C ASP A 20 1.01 -1.42 28.23
N CYS A 21 1.48 -1.90 29.37
CA CYS A 21 2.48 -2.97 29.45
C CYS A 21 1.95 -4.37 29.03
N ASN A 22 0.65 -4.51 28.78
CA ASN A 22 0.04 -5.76 28.34
C ASN A 22 0.04 -5.94 26.82
N ILE A 23 0.50 -4.97 26.05
CA ILE A 23 0.65 -5.09 24.61
C ILE A 23 1.57 -6.27 24.29
N LYS A 24 1.11 -7.22 23.50
CA LYS A 24 1.85 -8.43 23.10
C LYS A 24 2.38 -8.36 21.69
N ALA A 25 1.72 -7.59 20.82
CA ALA A 25 2.13 -7.46 19.43
C ALA A 25 1.74 -6.10 18.86
N LEU A 26 2.56 -5.60 17.96
CA LEU A 26 2.26 -4.50 17.05
C LEU A 26 1.96 -5.08 15.67
N PHE A 27 0.80 -4.77 15.13
CA PHE A 27 0.44 -5.10 13.75
C PHE A 27 0.23 -3.81 12.95
N PHE A 28 0.90 -3.67 11.81
CA PHE A 28 0.73 -2.50 10.94
C PHE A 28 1.11 -2.77 9.49
N LEU A 29 0.71 -1.87 8.62
CA LEU A 29 0.94 -1.92 7.18
C LEU A 29 2.25 -1.22 6.82
N ASN A 30 3.17 -1.89 6.11
CA ASN A 30 4.39 -1.32 5.55
C ASN A 30 4.82 -2.04 4.27
N PRO A 31 4.84 -1.38 3.10
CA PRO A 31 4.57 0.04 2.84
C PRO A 31 3.09 0.40 2.92
N THR A 32 2.78 1.71 3.04
CA THR A 32 1.42 2.19 2.78
C THR A 32 1.04 1.99 1.31
N TYR A 33 -0.23 2.15 0.99
CA TYR A 33 -0.70 1.99 -0.40
C TYR A 33 0.03 2.92 -1.38
N TYR A 34 0.43 4.11 -0.93
CA TYR A 34 1.20 5.09 -1.70
C TYR A 34 2.71 4.81 -1.74
N GLY A 35 3.17 3.70 -1.15
CA GLY A 35 4.58 3.30 -1.15
C GLY A 35 5.42 3.94 -0.05
N VAL A 36 4.81 4.53 0.97
CA VAL A 36 5.54 5.15 2.09
C VAL A 36 5.89 4.09 3.13
N CYS A 37 7.17 3.97 3.50
CA CYS A 37 7.66 3.05 4.52
C CYS A 37 8.09 3.79 5.78
N ALA A 38 7.77 3.20 6.93
CA ALA A 38 8.20 3.64 8.26
C ALA A 38 9.69 3.40 8.50
N ASP A 39 10.22 3.94 9.60
CA ASP A 39 11.49 3.51 10.19
C ASP A 39 11.29 2.18 10.93
N LEU A 40 11.13 1.13 10.14
CA LEU A 40 10.73 -0.19 10.62
C LEU A 40 11.78 -0.83 11.52
N GLU A 41 13.05 -0.65 11.19
CA GLU A 41 14.17 -1.16 11.99
C GLU A 41 14.12 -0.64 13.43
N SER A 42 14.01 0.69 13.60
CA SER A 42 13.90 1.30 14.93
C SER A 42 12.62 0.89 15.67
N ILE A 43 11.52 0.67 14.95
CA ILE A 43 10.25 0.21 15.51
C ILE A 43 10.40 -1.23 16.02
N ILE A 44 11.00 -2.12 15.25
CA ILE A 44 11.25 -3.51 15.63
C ILE A 44 12.13 -3.58 16.87
N GLU A 45 13.25 -2.84 16.87
CA GLU A 45 14.13 -2.79 18.04
C GLU A 45 13.40 -2.32 19.30
N LEU A 46 12.58 -1.28 19.20
CA LEU A 46 11.80 -0.78 20.33
C LEU A 46 10.81 -1.83 20.84
N CYS A 47 10.09 -2.48 19.95
CA CYS A 47 9.12 -3.51 20.28
C CYS A 47 9.78 -4.71 20.96
N HIS A 48 10.87 -5.24 20.41
CA HIS A 48 11.58 -6.39 20.96
C HIS A 48 12.18 -6.08 22.34
N LYS A 49 12.71 -4.88 22.56
CA LYS A 49 13.17 -4.44 23.89
C LYS A 49 12.07 -4.45 24.97
N ASN A 50 10.80 -4.42 24.55
CA ASN A 50 9.63 -4.46 25.42
C ASN A 50 8.86 -5.79 25.35
N ASN A 51 9.43 -6.85 24.77
CA ASN A 51 8.80 -8.15 24.55
C ASN A 51 7.48 -8.07 23.75
N VAL A 52 7.42 -7.16 22.77
CA VAL A 52 6.30 -6.96 21.85
C VAL A 52 6.69 -7.52 20.48
N LEU A 53 5.89 -8.44 19.95
CA LEU A 53 6.08 -8.99 18.61
C LEU A 53 5.71 -7.95 17.54
N VAL A 54 6.36 -8.02 16.37
CA VAL A 54 6.07 -7.14 15.23
C VAL A 54 5.56 -7.94 14.04
N LEU A 55 4.30 -7.69 13.69
CA LEU A 55 3.60 -8.31 12.58
C LEU A 55 3.36 -7.26 11.50
N VAL A 56 3.82 -7.53 10.28
CA VAL A 56 3.77 -6.55 9.18
C VAL A 56 2.93 -7.07 8.04
N ASP A 57 1.95 -6.28 7.63
CA ASP A 57 1.32 -6.45 6.33
C ASP A 57 2.21 -5.76 5.26
N GLU A 58 3.00 -6.56 4.56
CA GLU A 58 3.87 -6.15 3.47
C GLU A 58 3.29 -6.59 2.11
N ALA A 59 1.96 -6.59 1.99
CA ALA A 59 1.28 -7.04 0.77
C ALA A 59 1.77 -6.32 -0.50
N HIS A 60 2.23 -5.09 -0.40
CA HIS A 60 2.76 -4.31 -1.51
C HIS A 60 4.29 -4.28 -1.60
N GLY A 61 5.01 -5.10 -0.83
CA GLY A 61 6.46 -5.12 -0.76
C GLY A 61 7.13 -6.43 -1.20
N ALA A 62 6.39 -7.37 -1.84
CA ALA A 62 6.94 -8.67 -2.24
C ALA A 62 8.19 -8.57 -3.16
N HIS A 63 8.40 -7.46 -3.84
CA HIS A 63 9.55 -7.20 -4.72
C HIS A 63 10.76 -6.57 -4.00
N PHE A 64 10.60 -6.09 -2.78
CA PHE A 64 11.65 -5.36 -2.05
C PHE A 64 12.97 -6.14 -1.91
N PRO A 65 13.00 -7.44 -1.57
CA PRO A 65 14.25 -8.16 -1.37
C PRO A 65 15.12 -8.30 -2.63
N PHE A 66 14.59 -7.96 -3.81
CA PHE A 66 15.22 -8.29 -5.09
C PHE A 66 15.89 -7.10 -5.78
N HIS A 67 16.02 -5.93 -5.11
CA HIS A 67 16.73 -4.78 -5.64
C HIS A 67 17.18 -3.82 -4.53
N LEU A 68 18.44 -3.37 -4.55
CA LEU A 68 19.05 -2.54 -3.50
C LEU A 68 18.45 -1.12 -3.40
N ASP A 69 17.95 -0.55 -4.49
CA ASP A 69 17.30 0.78 -4.49
C ASP A 69 15.86 0.75 -3.95
N LEU A 70 15.32 -0.44 -3.63
CA LEU A 70 14.01 -0.58 -3.01
C LEU A 70 14.12 -0.56 -1.47
N PRO A 71 13.02 -0.29 -0.76
CA PRO A 71 13.01 -0.40 0.70
C PRO A 71 13.42 -1.80 1.16
N PRO A 72 14.10 -1.96 2.30
CA PRO A 72 14.38 -3.27 2.87
C PRO A 72 13.07 -3.97 3.27
N SER A 73 13.00 -5.29 3.07
CA SER A 73 11.83 -6.08 3.47
C SER A 73 11.71 -6.19 4.98
N ALA A 74 10.49 -6.25 5.49
CA ALA A 74 10.22 -6.32 6.92
C ALA A 74 10.87 -7.54 7.58
N ILE A 75 10.86 -8.70 6.90
CA ILE A 75 11.48 -9.91 7.45
C ILE A 75 13.01 -9.79 7.55
N SER A 76 13.65 -9.09 6.61
CA SER A 76 15.11 -8.87 6.66
C SER A 76 15.54 -7.91 7.76
N LEU A 77 14.63 -7.05 8.21
CA LEU A 77 14.83 -6.13 9.34
C LEU A 77 14.49 -6.78 10.70
N GLY A 78 14.06 -8.04 10.72
CA GLY A 78 13.80 -8.80 11.93
C GLY A 78 12.35 -8.80 12.40
N ALA A 79 11.37 -8.38 11.56
CA ALA A 79 9.96 -8.57 11.90
C ALA A 79 9.64 -10.04 12.17
N ASP A 80 8.72 -10.31 13.11
CA ASP A 80 8.42 -11.66 13.58
C ASP A 80 7.53 -12.43 12.60
N MET A 81 6.56 -11.74 12.00
CA MET A 81 5.67 -12.28 10.98
C MET A 81 5.41 -11.24 9.91
N VAL A 82 5.47 -11.66 8.64
CA VAL A 82 5.26 -10.76 7.49
C VAL A 82 4.36 -11.43 6.47
N ALA A 83 3.22 -10.79 6.18
CA ALA A 83 2.33 -11.24 5.12
C ALA A 83 2.66 -10.51 3.80
N VAL A 84 2.98 -11.27 2.75
CA VAL A 84 3.31 -10.73 1.42
C VAL A 84 2.34 -11.24 0.36
N SER A 85 1.84 -10.34 -0.48
CA SER A 85 1.01 -10.69 -1.64
C SER A 85 1.89 -10.79 -2.89
N ILE A 86 2.34 -12.01 -3.20
CA ILE A 86 3.27 -12.21 -4.32
C ILE A 86 2.60 -11.87 -5.66
N HIS A 87 1.28 -12.03 -5.74
CA HIS A 87 0.49 -11.69 -6.92
C HIS A 87 0.42 -10.19 -7.24
N LYS A 88 0.67 -9.28 -6.27
CA LYS A 88 0.59 -7.83 -6.51
C LYS A 88 1.85 -7.29 -7.19
N THR A 89 3.01 -7.62 -6.65
CA THR A 89 4.30 -7.04 -7.09
C THR A 89 5.37 -8.06 -7.43
N GLY A 90 5.16 -9.34 -7.09
CA GLY A 90 6.12 -10.42 -7.32
C GLY A 90 5.92 -11.18 -8.65
N GLY A 91 4.76 -11.03 -9.33
CA GLY A 91 4.51 -11.65 -10.63
C GLY A 91 3.85 -13.03 -10.59
N ALA A 92 3.32 -13.47 -9.44
CA ALA A 92 2.51 -14.69 -9.34
C ALA A 92 1.05 -14.45 -9.79
N LEU A 93 0.30 -15.54 -9.99
CA LEU A 93 -1.14 -15.48 -10.27
C LEU A 93 -1.89 -14.88 -9.08
N THR A 94 -3.08 -14.32 -9.34
CA THR A 94 -3.94 -13.74 -8.29
C THR A 94 -4.22 -14.71 -7.15
N GLN A 95 -4.47 -14.21 -5.95
CA GLN A 95 -4.62 -14.95 -4.69
C GLN A 95 -3.34 -15.63 -4.16
N SER A 96 -2.20 -15.51 -4.84
CA SER A 96 -0.92 -16.06 -4.40
C SER A 96 -0.25 -15.16 -3.36
N SER A 97 -0.12 -15.65 -2.13
CA SER A 97 0.52 -14.95 -1.03
C SER A 97 1.36 -15.88 -0.17
N ALA A 98 2.22 -15.32 0.67
CA ALA A 98 3.02 -16.08 1.62
C ALA A 98 3.02 -15.39 2.98
N LEU A 99 3.09 -16.20 4.04
CA LEU A 99 3.38 -15.74 5.38
C LEU A 99 4.83 -16.12 5.70
N LEU A 100 5.66 -15.11 5.91
CA LEU A 100 7.07 -15.26 6.29
C LEU A 100 7.18 -15.20 7.82
N LEU A 101 8.02 -16.05 8.40
CA LEU A 101 8.17 -16.18 9.86
C LEU A 101 9.63 -16.07 10.26
N ASN A 102 9.90 -15.32 11.31
CA ASN A 102 11.13 -15.43 12.08
C ASN A 102 10.94 -16.49 13.17
N ARG A 103 11.58 -17.65 13.00
CA ARG A 103 11.38 -18.82 13.86
C ARG A 103 11.94 -18.65 15.27
N ASP A 104 12.82 -17.69 15.50
CA ASP A 104 13.42 -17.48 16.82
C ASP A 104 12.42 -16.88 17.81
N ASN A 105 11.45 -16.12 17.31
CA ASN A 105 10.48 -15.38 18.12
C ASN A 105 9.07 -15.98 18.11
N VAL A 106 8.74 -16.79 17.09
CA VAL A 106 7.37 -17.28 16.86
C VAL A 106 7.38 -18.81 16.65
N SER A 107 6.52 -19.54 17.39
CA SER A 107 6.36 -20.98 17.20
C SER A 107 5.71 -21.29 15.86
N PHE A 108 6.46 -21.94 14.98
CA PHE A 108 5.99 -22.41 13.68
C PHE A 108 4.75 -23.30 13.81
N GLU A 109 4.74 -24.21 14.78
CA GLU A 109 3.66 -25.17 15.00
C GLU A 109 2.33 -24.46 15.33
N LYS A 110 2.36 -23.44 16.19
CA LYS A 110 1.16 -22.67 16.55
C LYS A 110 0.63 -21.88 15.36
N VAL A 111 1.53 -21.28 14.58
CA VAL A 111 1.12 -20.54 13.36
C VAL A 111 0.52 -21.51 12.35
N LEU A 112 1.16 -22.66 12.12
CA LEU A 112 0.65 -23.68 11.20
C LEU A 112 -0.73 -24.21 11.62
N GLN A 113 -0.95 -24.45 12.91
CA GLN A 113 -2.27 -24.83 13.44
C GLN A 113 -3.33 -23.75 13.14
N SER A 114 -2.99 -22.48 13.36
CA SER A 114 -3.91 -21.36 13.08
C SER A 114 -4.23 -21.26 11.58
N ILE A 115 -3.23 -21.42 10.71
CA ILE A 115 -3.42 -21.42 9.26
C ILE A 115 -4.34 -22.57 8.85
N ASN A 116 -4.10 -23.78 9.35
CA ASN A 116 -4.89 -24.96 9.02
C ASN A 116 -6.37 -24.85 9.48
N MET A 117 -6.62 -24.08 10.53
CA MET A 117 -8.01 -23.83 10.97
C MET A 117 -8.73 -22.77 10.12
N LEU A 118 -8.00 -21.82 9.53
CA LEU A 118 -8.57 -20.68 8.84
C LEU A 118 -8.58 -20.83 7.32
N GLN A 119 -7.72 -21.67 6.76
CA GLN A 119 -7.58 -21.85 5.31
C GLN A 119 -8.20 -23.15 4.83
N SER A 120 -8.44 -23.22 3.52
CA SER A 120 -8.88 -24.45 2.84
C SER A 120 -7.82 -25.54 2.94
N THR A 121 -8.27 -26.79 3.11
CA THR A 121 -7.41 -28.00 3.05
C THR A 121 -7.02 -28.38 1.61
N SER A 122 -7.68 -27.80 0.60
CA SER A 122 -7.48 -28.10 -0.83
C SER A 122 -6.65 -27.01 -1.48
N ALA A 123 -5.32 -27.15 -1.42
CA ALA A 123 -4.40 -26.22 -2.05
C ALA A 123 -4.47 -26.30 -3.58
N SER A 124 -4.42 -25.13 -4.24
CA SER A 124 -4.29 -25.07 -5.71
C SER A 124 -2.83 -25.23 -6.12
N TYR A 125 -2.50 -26.33 -6.77
CA TYR A 125 -1.15 -26.56 -7.31
C TYR A 125 -0.75 -25.51 -8.36
N LEU A 126 -1.70 -24.96 -9.13
CA LEU A 126 -1.42 -23.89 -10.09
C LEU A 126 -0.93 -22.62 -9.37
N LEU A 127 -1.56 -22.25 -8.26
CA LEU A 127 -1.12 -21.11 -7.47
C LEU A 127 0.24 -21.38 -6.82
N MET A 128 0.46 -22.57 -6.28
CA MET A 128 1.76 -22.96 -5.71
C MET A 128 2.86 -22.93 -6.76
N ALA A 129 2.64 -23.48 -7.94
CA ALA A 129 3.59 -23.45 -9.06
C ALA A 129 3.86 -22.00 -9.52
N SER A 130 2.83 -21.13 -9.53
CA SER A 130 3.02 -19.72 -9.89
C SER A 130 3.86 -18.96 -8.87
N ILE A 131 3.74 -19.26 -7.57
CA ILE A 131 4.57 -18.68 -6.52
C ILE A 131 6.04 -19.09 -6.73
N ASP A 132 6.29 -20.38 -6.99
CA ASP A 132 7.67 -20.87 -7.20
C ASP A 132 8.27 -20.29 -8.49
N GLY A 133 7.50 -20.23 -9.57
CA GLY A 133 7.92 -19.58 -10.81
C GLY A 133 8.23 -18.10 -10.64
N ALA A 134 7.41 -17.36 -9.87
CA ALA A 134 7.66 -15.95 -9.55
C ALA A 134 8.94 -15.80 -8.71
N ARG A 135 9.13 -16.65 -7.70
CA ARG A 135 10.35 -16.68 -6.88
C ARG A 135 11.59 -16.90 -7.73
N VAL A 136 11.60 -17.91 -8.58
CA VAL A 136 12.74 -18.20 -9.48
C VAL A 136 13.01 -17.00 -10.39
N ASN A 137 11.98 -16.45 -11.03
CA ASN A 137 12.13 -15.28 -11.91
C ASN A 137 12.72 -14.07 -11.16
N LEU A 138 12.26 -13.80 -9.94
CA LEU A 138 12.77 -12.67 -9.16
C LEU A 138 14.21 -12.91 -8.70
N VAL A 139 14.59 -14.14 -8.33
CA VAL A 139 15.98 -14.49 -7.97
C VAL A 139 16.92 -14.33 -9.15
N GLU A 140 16.52 -14.83 -10.32
CA GLU A 140 17.40 -14.84 -11.51
C GLU A 140 17.41 -13.53 -12.28
N ASN A 141 16.28 -12.84 -12.35
CA ASN A 141 16.06 -11.68 -13.22
C ASN A 141 15.59 -10.42 -12.47
N GLY A 142 15.31 -10.50 -11.16
CA GLY A 142 14.67 -9.44 -10.39
C GLY A 142 15.43 -8.14 -10.42
N GLU A 143 16.75 -8.16 -10.20
CA GLU A 143 17.58 -6.96 -10.23
C GLU A 143 17.46 -6.22 -11.58
N LYS A 144 17.56 -6.94 -12.69
CA LYS A 144 17.42 -6.35 -14.03
C LYS A 144 16.02 -5.82 -14.30
N GLN A 145 14.99 -6.59 -13.94
CA GLN A 145 13.60 -6.22 -14.19
C GLN A 145 13.18 -5.04 -13.32
N LEU A 146 13.56 -5.01 -12.05
CA LEU A 146 13.25 -3.94 -11.12
C LEU A 146 14.08 -2.68 -11.42
N SER A 147 15.34 -2.80 -11.86
CA SER A 147 16.10 -1.67 -12.40
C SER A 147 15.37 -1.01 -13.58
N LYS A 148 14.80 -1.83 -14.49
CA LYS A 148 13.97 -1.30 -15.59
C LYS A 148 12.74 -0.57 -15.07
N ALA A 149 12.02 -1.15 -14.11
CA ALA A 149 10.82 -0.55 -13.53
C ALA A 149 11.13 0.78 -12.80
N LEU A 150 12.19 0.82 -12.00
CA LEU A 150 12.67 2.04 -11.31
C LEU A 150 13.05 3.12 -12.30
N ASN A 151 13.80 2.79 -13.36
CA ASN A 151 14.18 3.74 -14.41
C ASN A 151 12.97 4.29 -15.15
N LEU A 152 11.97 3.46 -15.45
CA LEU A 152 10.71 3.88 -16.06
C LEU A 152 9.91 4.79 -15.13
N SER A 153 9.85 4.47 -13.83
CA SER A 153 9.20 5.32 -12.84
C SER A 153 9.88 6.68 -12.71
N ARG A 154 11.21 6.71 -12.60
CA ARG A 154 12.01 7.95 -12.56
C ARG A 154 11.81 8.79 -13.83
N TYR A 155 11.77 8.12 -15.00
CA TYR A 155 11.42 8.76 -16.28
C TYR A 155 10.01 9.36 -16.25
N ALA A 156 9.01 8.59 -15.81
CA ALA A 156 7.64 9.08 -15.67
C ALA A 156 7.55 10.31 -14.77
N LYS A 157 8.15 10.26 -13.56
CA LYS A 157 8.23 11.39 -12.62
C LYS A 157 8.81 12.63 -13.28
N SER A 158 9.91 12.49 -14.04
CA SER A 158 10.57 13.59 -14.72
C SER A 158 9.72 14.25 -15.80
N LYS A 159 8.85 13.48 -16.47
CA LYS A 159 7.94 13.97 -17.51
C LYS A 159 6.68 14.58 -16.90
N LEU A 160 6.08 13.91 -15.92
CA LEU A 160 4.85 14.34 -15.27
C LEU A 160 5.03 15.66 -14.51
N ASN A 161 6.13 15.84 -13.80
CA ASN A 161 6.42 17.11 -13.10
C ASN A 161 6.68 18.30 -14.03
N LYS A 162 6.76 18.09 -15.35
CA LYS A 162 6.79 19.17 -16.36
C LYS A 162 5.40 19.58 -16.84
N ILE A 163 4.37 18.85 -16.44
CA ILE A 163 2.98 19.16 -16.79
C ILE A 163 2.45 20.09 -15.70
N ASP A 164 2.09 21.28 -16.09
CA ASP A 164 1.52 22.26 -15.20
C ASP A 164 0.25 21.72 -14.52
N GLY A 165 0.17 21.87 -13.19
CA GLY A 165 -0.95 21.38 -12.38
C GLY A 165 -0.82 19.91 -11.94
N ILE A 166 0.27 19.24 -12.30
CA ILE A 166 0.57 17.88 -11.85
C ILE A 166 1.81 17.87 -10.96
N LYS A 167 1.75 17.16 -9.84
CA LYS A 167 2.88 16.94 -8.93
C LYS A 167 2.96 15.47 -8.57
N VAL A 168 4.14 14.88 -8.70
CA VAL A 168 4.37 13.47 -8.33
C VAL A 168 5.08 13.39 -7.00
N LEU A 169 4.68 12.43 -6.16
CA LEU A 169 5.36 12.13 -4.91
C LEU A 169 6.87 11.95 -5.13
N SER A 170 7.66 12.74 -4.42
CA SER A 170 9.12 12.75 -4.54
C SER A 170 9.79 12.39 -3.22
N THR A 171 11.11 12.23 -3.27
CA THR A 171 11.96 11.97 -2.09
C THR A 171 11.91 13.07 -1.03
N GLU A 172 11.36 14.24 -1.33
CA GLU A 172 11.15 15.30 -0.33
C GLU A 172 10.28 14.85 0.85
N ILE A 173 9.43 13.85 0.64
CA ILE A 173 8.58 13.29 1.69
C ILE A 173 9.41 12.60 2.79
N LEU A 174 10.64 12.18 2.51
CA LEU A 174 11.56 11.59 3.50
C LEU A 174 11.87 12.55 4.66
N LYS A 175 11.61 13.85 4.49
CA LYS A 175 11.73 14.85 5.57
C LYS A 175 10.55 14.81 6.56
N GLN A 176 9.50 14.07 6.26
CA GLN A 176 8.31 13.98 7.12
C GLN A 176 8.50 12.92 8.19
N LYS A 177 7.94 13.16 9.38
CA LYS A 177 7.90 12.15 10.44
C LYS A 177 7.12 10.92 9.99
N GLY A 178 7.60 9.73 10.35
CA GLY A 178 6.97 8.46 9.95
C GLY A 178 7.32 8.00 8.52
N VAL A 179 8.30 8.64 7.88
CA VAL A 179 8.77 8.25 6.54
C VAL A 179 10.28 8.00 6.57
N LYS A 180 10.69 6.78 6.27
CA LYS A 180 12.12 6.40 6.16
C LYS A 180 12.52 6.09 4.72
N PHE A 181 11.65 5.37 4.00
CA PHE A 181 11.85 5.01 2.59
C PHE A 181 10.57 5.26 1.80
N ILE A 182 10.70 5.26 0.50
CA ILE A 182 9.58 5.21 -0.44
C ILE A 182 9.83 4.15 -1.50
N ASP A 183 8.78 3.45 -1.89
CA ASP A 183 8.77 2.58 -3.06
C ASP A 183 8.62 3.45 -4.31
N GLU A 184 9.74 3.65 -5.01
CA GLU A 184 9.74 4.48 -6.22
C GLU A 184 8.99 3.86 -7.40
N THR A 185 8.64 2.58 -7.37
CA THR A 185 7.82 1.94 -8.41
C THR A 185 6.36 2.41 -8.37
N LYS A 186 5.97 3.08 -7.29
CA LYS A 186 4.64 3.68 -7.12
C LYS A 186 4.65 5.15 -7.54
N LEU A 187 3.79 5.49 -8.49
CA LEU A 187 3.59 6.84 -8.99
C LEU A 187 2.34 7.43 -8.35
N CYS A 188 2.46 8.04 -7.18
CA CYS A 188 1.40 8.86 -6.61
C CYS A 188 1.42 10.24 -7.26
N ILE A 189 0.39 10.53 -8.04
CA ILE A 189 0.30 11.70 -8.93
C ILE A 189 -0.83 12.59 -8.40
N ASN A 190 -0.48 13.77 -7.88
CA ASN A 190 -1.44 14.76 -7.43
C ASN A 190 -1.99 15.56 -8.61
N VAL A 191 -3.32 15.66 -8.67
CA VAL A 191 -4.06 16.32 -9.75
C VAL A 191 -4.94 17.48 -9.28
N LYS A 192 -4.84 17.85 -8.00
CA LYS A 192 -5.68 18.90 -7.38
C LYS A 192 -5.68 20.21 -8.17
N GLU A 193 -4.52 20.62 -8.71
CA GLU A 193 -4.38 21.87 -9.46
C GLU A 193 -5.01 21.83 -10.86
N LEU A 194 -5.50 20.65 -11.30
CA LEU A 194 -6.31 20.51 -12.52
C LEU A 194 -7.78 20.86 -12.30
N ASN A 195 -8.17 21.19 -11.07
CA ASN A 195 -9.57 21.35 -10.66
C ASN A 195 -10.42 20.10 -10.86
N LEU A 196 -9.78 18.94 -10.70
CA LEU A 196 -10.36 17.61 -10.78
C LEU A 196 -9.98 16.81 -9.53
N THR A 197 -10.84 15.91 -9.12
CA THR A 197 -10.52 14.87 -8.16
C THR A 197 -9.70 13.76 -8.83
N GLY A 198 -8.97 12.98 -8.03
CA GLY A 198 -8.32 11.77 -8.54
C GLY A 198 -9.32 10.77 -9.10
N PHE A 199 -10.54 10.68 -8.53
CA PHE A 199 -11.62 9.84 -9.07
C PHE A 199 -12.01 10.25 -10.50
N GLU A 200 -12.21 11.55 -10.75
CA GLU A 200 -12.54 12.06 -12.07
C GLU A 200 -11.41 11.81 -13.07
N VAL A 201 -10.15 12.01 -12.66
CA VAL A 201 -9.00 11.74 -13.53
C VAL A 201 -8.87 10.24 -13.81
N TYR A 202 -9.11 9.36 -12.81
CA TYR A 202 -9.16 7.91 -12.99
C TYR A 202 -10.20 7.53 -14.08
N ASP A 203 -11.42 8.07 -13.97
CA ASP A 203 -12.49 7.83 -14.92
C ASP A 203 -12.15 8.34 -16.34
N LEU A 204 -11.57 9.54 -16.46
CA LEU A 204 -11.14 10.09 -17.74
C LEU A 204 -10.05 9.22 -18.39
N LEU A 205 -9.07 8.76 -17.62
CA LEU A 205 -8.02 7.87 -18.12
C LEU A 205 -8.60 6.56 -18.64
N TYR A 206 -9.53 5.96 -17.89
CA TYR A 206 -10.16 4.72 -18.25
C TYR A 206 -11.04 4.86 -19.51
N LYS A 207 -11.99 5.82 -19.49
CA LYS A 207 -13.01 5.98 -20.54
C LYS A 207 -12.44 6.52 -21.85
N ASN A 208 -11.52 7.50 -21.79
CA ASN A 208 -11.09 8.25 -22.97
C ASN A 208 -9.73 7.81 -23.52
N PHE A 209 -8.89 7.16 -22.69
CA PHE A 209 -7.54 6.78 -23.08
C PHE A 209 -7.26 5.28 -22.94
N SER A 210 -8.22 4.48 -22.45
CA SER A 210 -8.07 3.05 -22.18
C SER A 210 -6.84 2.78 -21.28
N ILE A 211 -6.67 3.62 -20.25
CA ILE A 211 -5.62 3.49 -19.24
C ILE A 211 -6.29 3.26 -17.89
N GLN A 212 -6.02 2.11 -17.29
CA GLN A 212 -6.44 1.82 -15.93
C GLN A 212 -5.25 2.00 -15.01
N VAL A 213 -5.38 2.90 -14.04
CA VAL A 213 -4.43 3.07 -12.93
C VAL A 213 -4.93 2.31 -11.71
N GLU A 214 -4.13 2.19 -10.67
CA GLU A 214 -4.46 1.38 -9.49
C GLU A 214 -5.64 1.93 -8.69
N LEU A 215 -5.63 3.24 -8.42
CA LEU A 215 -6.72 3.92 -7.73
C LEU A 215 -6.76 5.42 -8.05
N GLY A 216 -7.89 6.05 -7.75
CA GLY A 216 -8.05 7.48 -7.58
C GLY A 216 -8.58 7.80 -6.18
N ASP A 217 -8.13 8.90 -5.59
CA ASP A 217 -8.68 9.46 -4.34
C ASP A 217 -9.14 10.92 -4.56
N SER A 218 -9.39 11.67 -3.48
CA SER A 218 -9.85 13.06 -3.57
C SER A 218 -8.89 13.98 -4.33
N TYR A 219 -7.58 13.69 -4.33
CA TYR A 219 -6.56 14.59 -4.88
C TYR A 219 -5.54 13.90 -5.78
N ASN A 220 -5.46 12.58 -5.73
CA ASN A 220 -4.39 11.82 -6.35
C ASN A 220 -4.91 10.68 -7.20
N ILE A 221 -4.12 10.27 -8.17
CA ILE A 221 -4.18 8.94 -8.77
C ILE A 221 -2.89 8.19 -8.44
N LEU A 222 -2.99 6.88 -8.31
CA LEU A 222 -1.86 5.99 -8.09
C LEU A 222 -1.68 5.08 -9.29
N ALA A 223 -0.50 5.09 -9.91
CA ALA A 223 -0.13 4.13 -10.93
C ALA A 223 1.03 3.26 -10.45
N LEU A 224 1.02 1.98 -10.80
CA LEU A 224 2.07 1.02 -10.48
C LEU A 224 2.96 0.79 -11.69
N VAL A 225 4.28 0.88 -11.50
CA VAL A 225 5.28 0.53 -12.51
C VAL A 225 5.86 -0.82 -12.15
N SER A 226 5.36 -1.87 -12.77
CA SER A 226 5.74 -3.26 -12.48
C SER A 226 6.85 -3.76 -13.40
N ILE A 227 7.33 -4.98 -13.14
CA ILE A 227 8.28 -5.69 -13.99
C ILE A 227 7.78 -5.87 -15.44
N GLY A 228 6.46 -5.89 -15.64
CA GLY A 228 5.82 -6.00 -16.96
C GLY A 228 5.64 -4.68 -17.69
N THR A 229 5.83 -3.54 -17.02
CA THR A 229 5.61 -2.22 -17.62
C THR A 229 6.64 -1.90 -18.69
N ASN A 230 6.20 -1.28 -19.79
CA ASN A 230 7.05 -0.85 -20.88
C ASN A 230 7.06 0.67 -21.02
N LYS A 231 8.06 1.18 -21.75
CA LYS A 231 8.18 2.62 -22.00
C LYS A 231 6.96 3.22 -22.71
N SER A 232 6.36 2.47 -23.63
CA SER A 232 5.14 2.88 -24.35
C SER A 232 3.96 3.11 -23.39
N ASP A 233 3.84 2.32 -22.31
CA ASP A 233 2.77 2.47 -21.33
C ASP A 233 2.95 3.78 -20.54
N ILE A 234 4.16 4.08 -20.15
CA ILE A 234 4.52 5.35 -19.49
C ILE A 234 4.26 6.55 -20.43
N ASP A 235 4.72 6.46 -21.69
CA ASP A 235 4.52 7.54 -22.66
C ASP A 235 3.03 7.80 -22.92
N ARG A 236 2.19 6.74 -22.97
CA ARG A 236 0.72 6.86 -23.08
C ARG A 236 0.14 7.57 -21.86
N LEU A 237 0.52 7.19 -20.65
CA LEU A 237 0.06 7.81 -19.40
C LEU A 237 0.42 9.30 -19.38
N VAL A 238 1.68 9.64 -19.67
CA VAL A 238 2.17 11.03 -19.71
C VAL A 238 1.41 11.85 -20.72
N LYS A 239 1.19 11.31 -21.94
CA LYS A 239 0.42 11.97 -22.99
C LYS A 239 -1.04 12.22 -22.58
N ALA A 240 -1.70 11.21 -21.99
CA ALA A 240 -3.08 11.33 -21.54
C ALA A 240 -3.23 12.42 -20.47
N LEU A 241 -2.38 12.39 -19.45
CA LEU A 241 -2.38 13.40 -18.40
C LEU A 241 -2.04 14.80 -18.91
N SER A 242 -1.16 14.92 -19.90
CA SER A 242 -0.89 16.22 -20.55
C SER A 242 -2.10 16.78 -21.28
N ILE A 243 -2.90 15.92 -21.93
CA ILE A 243 -4.15 16.32 -22.61
C ILE A 243 -5.19 16.74 -21.56
N ILE A 244 -5.39 15.95 -20.51
CA ILE A 244 -6.32 16.26 -19.41
C ILE A 244 -5.94 17.60 -18.76
N ALA A 245 -4.67 17.80 -18.46
CA ALA A 245 -4.19 19.05 -17.87
C ALA A 245 -4.49 20.28 -18.75
N LYS A 246 -4.29 20.18 -20.08
CA LYS A 246 -4.61 21.27 -21.02
C LYS A 246 -6.09 21.61 -21.07
N ILE A 247 -6.97 20.63 -20.90
CA ILE A 247 -8.41 20.83 -21.02
C ILE A 247 -9.00 21.38 -19.71
N TYR A 248 -8.58 20.84 -18.57
CA TYR A 248 -9.26 21.03 -17.29
C TYR A 248 -8.57 22.03 -16.36
N ARG A 249 -7.28 22.33 -16.56
CA ARG A 249 -6.60 23.32 -15.73
C ARG A 249 -7.26 24.69 -15.87
N LYS A 250 -7.74 25.21 -14.75
CA LYS A 250 -8.31 26.57 -14.63
C LYS A 250 -7.54 27.32 -13.56
N GLU A 251 -7.68 28.65 -13.54
CA GLU A 251 -7.03 29.50 -12.53
C GLU A 251 -7.58 29.30 -11.10
N SER A 252 -8.78 28.71 -10.96
CA SER A 252 -9.37 28.40 -9.66
C SER A 252 -8.96 27.00 -9.20
N THR A 253 -8.44 26.88 -8.00
CA THR A 253 -8.14 25.58 -7.35
C THR A 253 -9.42 24.99 -6.75
N LEU A 254 -9.52 23.65 -6.74
CA LEU A 254 -10.52 22.94 -5.93
C LEU A 254 -10.50 23.43 -4.49
N ASN A 255 -11.67 23.70 -3.94
CA ASN A 255 -11.81 23.92 -2.50
C ASN A 255 -11.24 22.71 -1.75
N GLU A 256 -10.55 22.98 -0.65
CA GLU A 256 -10.07 21.88 0.19
C GLU A 256 -11.27 21.08 0.66
N PHE A 257 -11.25 19.76 0.39
CA PHE A 257 -12.20 18.87 1.04
C PHE A 257 -11.91 18.93 2.54
N ASN A 258 -12.83 19.52 3.29
CA ASN A 258 -12.81 19.39 4.74
C ASN A 258 -13.12 17.92 5.07
N MET A 259 -12.06 17.13 5.28
CA MET A 259 -12.23 15.80 5.84
C MET A 259 -12.81 15.97 7.23
N VAL A 260 -14.09 15.69 7.37
CA VAL A 260 -14.70 15.57 8.69
C VAL A 260 -13.99 14.42 9.40
N GLN A 261 -13.29 14.72 10.49
CA GLN A 261 -12.70 13.70 11.33
C GLN A 261 -13.85 12.97 12.05
N ILE A 262 -14.24 11.83 11.53
CA ILE A 262 -15.23 10.97 12.14
C ILE A 262 -14.51 10.09 13.16
N ASN A 263 -14.87 10.24 14.44
CA ASN A 263 -14.42 9.35 15.51
C ASN A 263 -15.58 8.37 15.81
N PRO A 264 -15.59 7.18 15.21
CA PRO A 264 -16.68 6.24 15.42
C PRO A 264 -16.69 5.71 16.86
N ILE A 265 -17.89 5.54 17.41
CA ILE A 265 -18.08 4.90 18.71
C ILE A 265 -18.30 3.42 18.46
N ILE A 266 -17.41 2.56 18.95
CA ILE A 266 -17.56 1.11 18.88
C ILE A 266 -18.68 0.70 19.84
N LYS A 267 -19.77 0.13 19.30
CA LYS A 267 -20.95 -0.33 20.06
C LYS A 267 -20.97 -1.84 20.26
N LEU A 268 -20.42 -2.59 19.32
CA LEU A 268 -20.38 -4.05 19.33
C LEU A 268 -18.94 -4.50 19.01
N ASN A 269 -18.51 -5.59 19.63
CA ASN A 269 -17.28 -6.25 19.17
C ASN A 269 -17.54 -7.03 17.86
N PRO A 270 -16.50 -7.42 17.11
CA PRO A 270 -16.68 -8.09 15.80
C PRO A 270 -17.52 -9.38 15.89
N ARG A 271 -17.41 -10.17 16.96
CA ARG A 271 -18.20 -11.39 17.15
C ARG A 271 -19.69 -11.07 17.38
N GLU A 272 -19.98 -10.12 18.25
CA GLU A 272 -21.35 -9.66 18.51
C GLU A 272 -21.98 -9.11 17.23
N ALA A 273 -21.25 -8.26 16.49
CA ALA A 273 -21.71 -7.71 15.22
C ALA A 273 -21.96 -8.81 14.16
N PHE A 274 -21.11 -9.84 14.10
CA PHE A 274 -21.27 -10.95 13.15
C PHE A 274 -22.57 -11.73 13.38
N TYR A 275 -22.92 -12.03 14.63
CA TYR A 275 -24.10 -12.81 14.99
C TYR A 275 -25.36 -11.97 15.23
N ALA A 276 -25.26 -10.64 15.26
CA ALA A 276 -26.43 -9.78 15.42
C ALA A 276 -27.38 -9.86 14.21
N PRO A 277 -28.69 -9.70 14.42
CA PRO A 277 -29.63 -9.52 13.32
C PRO A 277 -29.23 -8.30 12.47
N LYS A 278 -29.28 -8.45 11.15
CA LYS A 278 -28.90 -7.40 10.17
C LYS A 278 -30.07 -7.14 9.23
N GLU A 279 -30.23 -5.89 8.85
CA GLU A 279 -31.16 -5.48 7.80
C GLU A 279 -30.52 -4.46 6.87
N SER A 280 -30.92 -4.46 5.62
CA SER A 280 -30.56 -3.43 4.65
C SER A 280 -31.61 -2.35 4.65
N VAL A 281 -31.18 -1.10 4.78
CA VAL A 281 -32.09 0.06 4.82
C VAL A 281 -31.58 1.14 3.87
N GLU A 282 -32.50 1.99 3.41
CA GLU A 282 -32.16 3.17 2.62
C GLU A 282 -31.29 4.12 3.45
N ILE A 283 -30.34 4.79 2.78
CA ILE A 283 -29.33 5.64 3.45
C ILE A 283 -29.98 6.71 4.35
N ASN A 284 -31.11 7.28 3.95
CA ASN A 284 -31.83 8.28 4.74
C ASN A 284 -32.46 7.70 6.02
N SER A 285 -32.58 6.39 6.13
CA SER A 285 -33.11 5.66 7.29
C SER A 285 -32.01 5.11 8.20
N CYS A 286 -30.73 5.40 7.93
CA CYS A 286 -29.60 4.93 8.71
C CYS A 286 -29.34 5.75 9.98
N ILE A 287 -29.96 6.92 10.12
CA ILE A 287 -29.73 7.82 11.27
C ILE A 287 -30.08 7.07 12.56
N ASP A 288 -29.21 7.19 13.57
CA ASP A 288 -29.31 6.54 14.89
C ASP A 288 -29.21 4.99 14.88
N ARG A 289 -28.82 4.39 13.76
CA ARG A 289 -28.56 2.95 13.66
C ARG A 289 -27.09 2.61 13.86
N ILE A 290 -26.83 1.38 14.31
CA ILE A 290 -25.48 0.84 14.36
C ILE A 290 -25.09 0.42 12.93
N CYS A 291 -24.03 1.03 12.38
CA CYS A 291 -23.52 0.68 11.07
C CYS A 291 -22.94 -0.74 11.09
N GLY A 292 -23.41 -1.60 10.20
CA GLY A 292 -22.72 -2.80 9.77
C GLY A 292 -21.75 -2.46 8.62
N GLU A 293 -21.32 -3.42 7.87
CA GLU A 293 -20.62 -3.15 6.60
C GLU A 293 -21.59 -2.63 5.53
#